data_b35c9d1be1b4294fa2a65669333295fb
#
_entry.id   b35c9d1be1b4294fa2a65669333295fb
#
_cell.length_a   1.000
_cell.length_b   1.000
_cell.length_c   1.000
_cell.angle_alpha   90.00
_cell.angle_beta   90.00
_cell.angle_gamma   90.00
#
_symmetry.space_group_name_H-M   'P 1'
#
loop_
_entity.id
_entity.type
_entity.pdbx_description
1 polymer ?
#
loop_
_entity_poly.entity_id
_entity_poly.type
_entity_poly.pdbx_seq_one_letter_code
_entity_poly.pdbx_strand_id
1 'polypeptide(L)'
;AVLSPDEQEVGVVLVDIGGGTTDITIYSEGSIVHTAVLALGGNHLTHDIAIGLGTPLQEAEEIKHSDGIALSEMTDENEMIAVPSVGGRNNRQMKKMVLAGIIEDRFREIFELIGREIEKTHYHKLMASGVVITGGSCIMPGVDQLAHQVLNMPVRVGFPEHISGLKELIYSPKYATSVGLVRYGITSNQGKLNFVG
;
A
#
# COMPACT_ATOMS: atom_id res chain seq x y z
N ALA A 1 13.58 -3.75 4.96
CA ALA A 1 12.97 -3.18 6.17
C ALA A 1 11.70 -3.94 6.58
N VAL A 2 10.93 -4.45 5.61
CA VAL A 2 9.62 -5.09 5.83
C VAL A 2 9.59 -6.57 5.47
N LEU A 3 10.66 -7.10 4.92
CA LEU A 3 10.81 -8.51 4.55
C LEU A 3 11.83 -9.19 5.47
N SER A 4 11.55 -10.44 5.84
CA SER A 4 12.52 -11.31 6.46
C SER A 4 13.49 -11.91 5.42
N PRO A 5 14.69 -12.38 5.83
CA PRO A 5 15.58 -13.14 4.94
C PRO A 5 14.93 -14.38 4.35
N ASP A 6 14.14 -15.11 5.16
CA ASP A 6 13.47 -16.34 4.73
C ASP A 6 12.44 -16.09 3.62
N GLU A 7 11.66 -14.98 3.73
CA GLU A 7 10.73 -14.59 2.66
C GLU A 7 11.45 -14.29 1.35
N GLN A 8 12.60 -13.61 1.41
CA GLN A 8 13.41 -13.30 0.23
C GLN A 8 13.99 -14.55 -0.41
N GLU A 9 14.40 -15.52 0.41
CA GLU A 9 14.96 -16.80 -0.05
C GLU A 9 13.89 -17.67 -0.72
N VAL A 10 12.75 -17.84 -0.07
CA VAL A 10 11.68 -18.73 -0.54
C VAL A 10 10.89 -18.16 -1.71
N GLY A 11 10.93 -16.83 -1.89
CA GLY A 11 10.25 -16.10 -2.95
C GLY A 11 9.05 -15.28 -2.44
N VAL A 12 9.11 -13.96 -2.67
CA VAL A 12 8.10 -13.00 -2.22
C VAL A 12 7.98 -11.84 -3.21
N VAL A 13 6.77 -11.32 -3.35
CA VAL A 13 6.51 -10.05 -4.03
C VAL A 13 6.38 -8.96 -2.98
N LEU A 14 7.21 -7.92 -3.07
CA LEU A 14 7.07 -6.70 -2.29
C LEU A 14 6.38 -5.63 -3.14
N VAL A 15 5.33 -5.03 -2.59
CA VAL A 15 4.56 -3.97 -3.24
C VAL A 15 4.51 -2.76 -2.31
N ASP A 16 5.07 -1.62 -2.72
CA ASP A 16 4.99 -0.34 -2.00
C ASP A 16 3.98 0.57 -2.69
N ILE A 17 2.80 0.77 -2.09
CA ILE A 17 1.74 1.64 -2.61
C ILE A 17 1.87 3.02 -1.99
N GLY A 18 2.60 3.89 -2.69
CA GLY A 18 2.81 5.28 -2.32
C GLY A 18 1.65 6.20 -2.68
N GLY A 19 1.91 7.52 -2.67
CA GLY A 19 0.93 8.52 -3.10
C GLY A 19 0.74 8.56 -4.61
N GLY A 20 1.82 8.56 -5.39
CA GLY A 20 1.79 8.70 -6.86
C GLY A 20 2.09 7.42 -7.61
N THR A 21 2.83 6.50 -7.02
CA THR A 21 3.32 5.28 -7.66
C THR A 21 3.05 4.06 -6.80
N THR A 22 3.06 2.90 -7.45
CA THR A 22 3.14 1.58 -6.82
C THR A 22 4.38 0.89 -7.35
N ASP A 23 5.32 0.60 -6.47
CA ASP A 23 6.58 -0.03 -6.78
C ASP A 23 6.50 -1.53 -6.45
N ILE A 24 6.85 -2.37 -7.42
CA ILE A 24 6.79 -3.84 -7.34
C ILE A 24 8.21 -4.38 -7.41
N THR A 25 8.59 -5.23 -6.47
CA THR A 25 9.88 -5.91 -6.45
C THR A 25 9.67 -7.39 -6.15
N ILE A 26 10.19 -8.27 -6.99
CA ILE A 26 10.12 -9.72 -6.79
C ILE A 26 11.47 -10.23 -6.33
N TYR A 27 11.46 -10.96 -5.22
CA TYR A 27 12.63 -11.65 -4.67
C TYR A 27 12.51 -13.15 -4.90
N SER A 28 13.61 -13.80 -5.21
CA SER A 28 13.75 -15.26 -5.27
C SER A 28 15.22 -15.61 -4.97
N GLU A 29 15.44 -16.65 -4.17
CA GLU A 29 16.77 -17.10 -3.79
C GLU A 29 17.64 -15.97 -3.21
N GLY A 30 17.02 -15.12 -2.36
CA GLY A 30 17.68 -13.98 -1.69
C GLY A 30 18.00 -12.79 -2.59
N SER A 31 17.66 -12.84 -3.89
CA SER A 31 18.01 -11.82 -4.88
C SER A 31 16.78 -11.16 -5.50
N ILE A 32 16.91 -9.90 -5.94
CA ILE A 32 15.89 -9.23 -6.74
C ILE A 32 15.94 -9.81 -8.16
N VAL A 33 14.82 -10.36 -8.62
CA VAL A 33 14.71 -10.98 -9.96
C VAL A 33 13.83 -10.17 -10.91
N HIS A 34 12.99 -9.27 -10.40
CA HIS A 34 12.16 -8.37 -11.20
C HIS A 34 11.80 -7.11 -10.43
N THR A 35 11.69 -5.99 -11.14
CA THR A 35 11.15 -4.74 -10.62
C THR A 35 10.26 -4.08 -11.65
N ALA A 36 9.16 -3.48 -11.19
CA ALA A 36 8.26 -2.69 -12.02
C ALA A 36 7.70 -1.52 -11.22
N VAL A 37 7.24 -0.49 -11.92
CA VAL A 37 6.60 0.69 -11.33
C VAL A 37 5.30 0.96 -12.07
N LEU A 38 4.20 1.07 -11.33
CA LEU A 38 2.92 1.52 -11.86
C LEU A 38 2.73 3.00 -11.48
N ALA A 39 2.33 3.83 -12.43
CA ALA A 39 2.04 5.25 -12.20
C ALA A 39 0.65 5.45 -11.55
N LEU A 40 0.34 4.65 -10.53
CA LEU A 40 -0.91 4.66 -9.76
C LEU A 40 -0.58 4.57 -8.27
N GLY A 41 -1.35 5.26 -7.43
CA GLY A 41 -1.19 5.26 -5.98
C GLY A 41 -2.30 6.04 -5.28
N GLY A 42 -2.12 6.38 -4.01
CA GLY A 42 -3.12 6.99 -3.14
C GLY A 42 -3.73 8.30 -3.63
N ASN A 43 -3.02 9.08 -4.46
CA ASN A 43 -3.54 10.31 -5.04
C ASN A 43 -4.65 10.03 -6.07
N HIS A 44 -4.62 8.88 -6.73
CA HIS A 44 -5.67 8.46 -7.65
C HIS A 44 -6.96 8.14 -6.89
N LEU A 45 -6.85 7.47 -5.73
CA LEU A 45 -8.01 7.26 -4.84
C LEU A 45 -8.63 8.59 -4.42
N THR A 46 -7.80 9.57 -4.02
CA THR A 46 -8.28 10.91 -3.63
C THR A 46 -9.02 11.58 -4.77
N HIS A 47 -8.50 11.46 -5.99
CA HIS A 47 -9.13 12.04 -7.18
C HIS A 47 -10.47 11.39 -7.50
N ASP A 48 -10.53 10.07 -7.42
CA ASP A 48 -11.78 9.32 -7.64
C ASP A 48 -12.84 9.67 -6.59
N ILE A 49 -12.45 9.79 -5.32
CA ILE A 49 -13.32 10.24 -4.23
C ILE A 49 -13.84 11.66 -4.51
N ALA A 50 -12.96 12.58 -4.91
CA ALA A 50 -13.34 13.96 -5.21
C ALA A 50 -14.38 14.02 -6.34
N ILE A 51 -14.20 13.24 -7.40
CA ILE A 51 -15.14 13.15 -8.52
C ILE A 51 -16.42 12.41 -8.10
N GLY A 52 -16.31 11.23 -7.52
CA GLY A 52 -17.44 10.36 -7.18
C GLY A 52 -18.36 10.95 -6.12
N LEU A 53 -17.78 11.64 -5.13
CA LEU A 53 -18.55 12.33 -4.10
C LEU A 53 -18.86 13.80 -4.46
N GLY A 54 -18.28 14.38 -5.51
CA GLY A 54 -18.46 15.78 -5.86
C GLY A 54 -18.00 16.73 -4.75
N THR A 55 -16.82 16.47 -4.17
CA THR A 55 -16.21 17.22 -3.06
C THR A 55 -14.87 17.83 -3.49
N PRO A 56 -14.39 18.91 -2.83
CA PRO A 56 -13.05 19.44 -3.11
C PRO A 56 -11.96 18.37 -2.85
N LEU A 57 -10.85 18.45 -3.60
CA LEU A 57 -9.77 17.47 -3.51
C LEU A 57 -9.17 17.36 -2.11
N GLN A 58 -9.00 18.48 -1.41
CA GLN A 58 -8.50 18.48 -0.03
C GLN A 58 -9.46 17.74 0.92
N GLU A 59 -10.76 18.00 0.78
CA GLU A 59 -11.80 17.31 1.58
C GLU A 59 -11.86 15.81 1.25
N ALA A 60 -11.67 15.45 -0.02
CA ALA A 60 -11.59 14.05 -0.45
C ALA A 60 -10.41 13.33 0.21
N GLU A 61 -9.26 14.00 0.36
CA GLU A 61 -8.09 13.45 1.08
C GLU A 61 -8.39 13.24 2.56
N GLU A 62 -9.06 14.22 3.20
CA GLU A 62 -9.45 14.11 4.61
C GLU A 62 -10.46 12.96 4.81
N ILE A 63 -11.50 12.87 3.97
CA ILE A 63 -12.49 11.79 3.99
C ILE A 63 -11.82 10.43 3.76
N LYS A 64 -10.88 10.33 2.81
CA LYS A 64 -10.10 9.12 2.58
C LYS A 64 -9.38 8.64 3.84
N HIS A 65 -8.80 9.57 4.61
CA HIS A 65 -8.07 9.24 5.83
C HIS A 65 -8.96 8.92 7.01
N SER A 66 -10.10 9.62 7.16
CA SER A 66 -11.00 9.45 8.31
C SER A 66 -11.96 8.28 8.15
N ASP A 67 -12.51 8.09 6.95
CA ASP A 67 -13.63 7.19 6.68
C ASP A 67 -13.34 6.12 5.64
N GLY A 68 -12.13 6.12 5.04
CA GLY A 68 -11.75 5.19 3.98
C GLY A 68 -11.70 3.74 4.44
N ILE A 69 -12.32 2.87 3.66
CA ILE A 69 -12.30 1.41 3.80
C ILE A 69 -12.14 0.81 2.39
N ALA A 70 -11.23 -0.15 2.24
CA ALA A 70 -10.92 -0.76 0.95
C ALA A 70 -11.91 -1.87 0.52
N LEU A 71 -12.72 -2.36 1.45
CA LEU A 71 -13.76 -3.36 1.19
C LEU A 71 -15.12 -2.83 1.60
N SER A 72 -16.03 -2.68 0.65
CA SER A 72 -17.40 -2.17 0.89
C SER A 72 -18.22 -3.07 1.81
N GLU A 73 -17.98 -4.37 1.79
CA GLU A 73 -18.62 -5.34 2.69
C GLU A 73 -18.27 -5.15 4.19
N MET A 74 -17.23 -4.39 4.52
CA MET A 74 -16.85 -4.05 5.89
C MET A 74 -17.63 -2.84 6.43
N THR A 75 -18.46 -2.18 5.61
CA THR A 75 -19.26 -1.02 6.03
C THR A 75 -20.65 -1.44 6.50
N ASP A 76 -21.18 -0.72 7.48
CA ASP A 76 -22.61 -0.85 7.82
C ASP A 76 -23.48 -0.17 6.75
N GLU A 77 -24.57 -0.82 6.35
CA GLU A 77 -25.49 -0.29 5.32
C GLU A 77 -26.11 1.07 5.68
N ASN A 78 -26.18 1.40 6.97
CA ASN A 78 -26.78 2.62 7.47
C ASN A 78 -25.75 3.68 7.90
N GLU A 79 -24.45 3.34 7.85
CA GLU A 79 -23.40 4.28 8.22
C GLU A 79 -23.34 5.46 7.24
N MET A 80 -23.41 6.68 7.79
CA MET A 80 -23.43 7.92 7.02
C MET A 80 -22.18 8.73 7.31
N ILE A 81 -21.67 9.37 6.28
CA ILE A 81 -20.55 10.32 6.35
C ILE A 81 -20.99 11.71 5.89
N ALA A 82 -20.40 12.74 6.47
CA ALA A 82 -20.61 14.12 6.04
C ALA A 82 -19.63 14.46 4.90
N VAL A 83 -20.17 14.80 3.75
CA VAL A 83 -19.39 15.15 2.55
C VAL A 83 -19.52 16.64 2.26
N PRO A 84 -18.45 17.43 2.40
CA PRO A 84 -18.43 18.83 2.02
C PRO A 84 -18.73 19.01 0.53
N SER A 85 -19.53 20.02 0.20
CA SER A 85 -19.93 20.28 -1.18
C SER A 85 -19.02 21.32 -1.83
N VAL A 86 -18.77 21.18 -3.13
CA VAL A 86 -18.05 22.19 -3.92
C VAL A 86 -18.84 23.52 -3.92
N GLY A 87 -18.14 24.65 -3.84
CA GLY A 87 -18.72 25.99 -3.96
C GLY A 87 -19.42 26.52 -2.69
N GLY A 88 -18.96 26.07 -1.50
CA GLY A 88 -19.44 26.63 -0.22
C GLY A 88 -20.88 26.27 0.14
N ARG A 89 -21.44 25.24 -0.47
CA ARG A 89 -22.77 24.70 -0.12
C ARG A 89 -22.68 23.89 1.17
N ASN A 90 -23.84 23.64 1.81
CA ASN A 90 -23.93 22.80 3.00
C ASN A 90 -23.41 21.38 2.73
N ASN A 91 -22.83 20.78 3.77
CA ASN A 91 -22.41 19.37 3.73
C ASN A 91 -23.63 18.46 3.44
N ARG A 92 -23.38 17.41 2.68
CA ARG A 92 -24.36 16.38 2.36
C ARG A 92 -24.09 15.14 3.19
N GLN A 93 -25.15 14.44 3.60
CA GLN A 93 -25.03 13.12 4.17
C GLN A 93 -25.02 12.09 3.05
N MET A 94 -24.03 11.21 3.02
CA MET A 94 -23.90 10.12 2.06
C MET A 94 -23.63 8.81 2.79
N LYS A 95 -24.05 7.71 2.21
CA LYS A 95 -23.73 6.38 2.76
C LYS A 95 -22.23 6.12 2.63
N LYS A 96 -21.59 5.65 3.70
CA LYS A 96 -20.17 5.29 3.72
C LYS A 96 -19.86 4.18 2.70
N MET A 97 -20.80 3.30 2.44
CA MET A 97 -20.71 2.27 1.40
C MET A 97 -20.40 2.85 0.01
N VAL A 98 -20.89 4.06 -0.33
CA VAL A 98 -20.58 4.72 -1.61
C VAL A 98 -19.09 5.09 -1.68
N LEU A 99 -18.54 5.65 -0.59
CA LEU A 99 -17.11 5.94 -0.47
C LEU A 99 -16.28 4.66 -0.59
N ALA A 100 -16.65 3.62 0.17
CA ALA A 100 -15.96 2.34 0.16
C ALA A 100 -15.98 1.70 -1.23
N GLY A 101 -17.09 1.76 -1.96
CA GLY A 101 -17.17 1.25 -3.34
C GLY A 101 -16.19 1.96 -4.29
N ILE A 102 -16.09 3.29 -4.23
CA ILE A 102 -15.12 4.07 -5.04
C ILE A 102 -13.69 3.64 -4.72
N ILE A 103 -13.37 3.48 -3.45
CA ILE A 103 -12.04 3.08 -2.98
C ILE A 103 -11.74 1.64 -3.41
N GLU A 104 -12.68 0.72 -3.23
CA GLU A 104 -12.55 -0.69 -3.59
C GLU A 104 -12.27 -0.85 -5.09
N ASP A 105 -13.02 -0.16 -5.95
CA ASP A 105 -12.83 -0.22 -7.40
C ASP A 105 -11.40 0.20 -7.82
N ARG A 106 -10.88 1.27 -7.22
CA ARG A 106 -9.51 1.73 -7.52
C ARG A 106 -8.45 0.76 -6.99
N PHE A 107 -8.57 0.25 -5.78
CA PHE A 107 -7.62 -0.73 -5.26
C PHE A 107 -7.68 -2.03 -6.05
N ARG A 108 -8.86 -2.48 -6.47
CA ARG A 108 -9.04 -3.65 -7.34
C ARG A 108 -8.27 -3.48 -8.64
N GLU A 109 -8.39 -2.32 -9.30
CA GLU A 109 -7.61 -2.02 -10.49
C GLU A 109 -6.09 -2.07 -10.24
N ILE A 110 -5.61 -1.47 -9.15
CA ILE A 110 -4.19 -1.50 -8.76
C ILE A 110 -3.72 -2.95 -8.58
N PHE A 111 -4.47 -3.77 -7.83
CA PHE A 111 -4.11 -5.18 -7.59
C PHE A 111 -4.19 -6.04 -8.86
N GLU A 112 -5.14 -5.80 -9.74
CA GLU A 112 -5.19 -6.47 -11.05
C GLU A 112 -3.95 -6.14 -11.91
N LEU A 113 -3.51 -4.88 -11.90
CA LEU A 113 -2.29 -4.49 -12.61
C LEU A 113 -1.05 -5.12 -11.98
N ILE A 114 -0.97 -5.20 -10.66
CA ILE A 114 0.10 -5.90 -9.95
C ILE A 114 0.08 -7.39 -10.34
N GLY A 115 -1.08 -8.04 -10.34
CA GLY A 115 -1.24 -9.43 -10.75
C GLY A 115 -0.71 -9.67 -12.17
N ARG A 116 -1.06 -8.80 -13.12
CA ARG A 116 -0.54 -8.87 -14.51
C ARG A 116 0.97 -8.72 -14.57
N GLU A 117 1.57 -7.84 -13.74
CA GLU A 117 3.05 -7.71 -13.67
C GLU A 117 3.70 -8.99 -13.12
N ILE A 118 3.12 -9.59 -12.10
CA ILE A 118 3.61 -10.85 -11.54
C ILE A 118 3.52 -11.97 -12.57
N GLU A 119 2.39 -12.07 -13.28
CA GLU A 119 2.15 -13.10 -14.32
C GLU A 119 3.11 -13.01 -15.52
N LYS A 120 3.55 -11.79 -15.89
CA LYS A 120 4.57 -11.60 -16.95
C LYS A 120 5.90 -12.26 -16.60
N THR A 121 6.14 -12.50 -15.33
CA THR A 121 7.38 -13.12 -14.88
C THR A 121 7.24 -14.64 -14.85
N HIS A 122 8.37 -15.35 -15.05
CA HIS A 122 8.38 -16.80 -14.89
C HIS A 122 8.35 -17.24 -13.42
N TYR A 123 8.39 -16.28 -12.49
CA TYR A 123 8.51 -16.50 -11.04
C TYR A 123 7.17 -16.63 -10.32
N HIS A 124 6.03 -16.34 -10.95
CA HIS A 124 4.71 -16.34 -10.29
C HIS A 124 4.41 -17.63 -9.50
N LYS A 125 4.88 -18.80 -9.99
CA LYS A 125 4.73 -20.12 -9.31
C LYS A 125 5.69 -20.35 -8.16
N LEU A 126 6.72 -19.52 -8.03
CA LEU A 126 7.79 -19.65 -7.06
C LEU A 126 7.63 -18.69 -5.86
N MET A 127 6.54 -17.92 -5.83
CA MET A 127 6.27 -16.95 -4.76
C MET A 127 5.56 -17.61 -3.59
N ALA A 128 6.23 -18.56 -2.93
CA ALA A 128 5.64 -19.33 -1.84
C ALA A 128 5.31 -18.48 -0.60
N SER A 129 6.03 -17.36 -0.38
CA SER A 129 5.73 -16.41 0.68
C SER A 129 4.63 -15.39 0.31
N GLY A 130 4.09 -15.46 -0.91
CA GLY A 130 3.01 -14.59 -1.35
C GLY A 130 3.44 -13.14 -1.57
N VAL A 131 2.58 -12.20 -1.16
CA VAL A 131 2.74 -10.76 -1.40
C VAL A 131 2.81 -10.01 -0.08
N VAL A 132 3.78 -9.13 0.05
CA VAL A 132 3.89 -8.16 1.15
C VAL A 132 3.58 -6.78 0.61
N ILE A 133 2.49 -6.18 1.08
CA ILE A 133 2.09 -4.82 0.70
C ILE A 133 2.55 -3.84 1.77
N THR A 134 3.06 -2.69 1.37
CA THR A 134 3.52 -1.61 2.26
C THR A 134 3.24 -0.24 1.64
N GLY A 135 3.68 0.83 2.29
CA GLY A 135 3.38 2.19 1.83
C GLY A 135 2.18 2.83 2.54
N GLY A 136 2.01 4.12 2.34
CA GLY A 136 0.99 4.91 3.04
C GLY A 136 -0.44 4.48 2.73
N SER A 137 -0.70 4.02 1.51
CA SER A 137 -2.02 3.56 1.09
C SER A 137 -2.43 2.21 1.73
N CYS A 138 -1.45 1.43 2.22
CA CYS A 138 -1.71 0.14 2.85
C CYS A 138 -2.15 0.23 4.32
N ILE A 139 -2.27 1.45 4.88
CA ILE A 139 -2.82 1.67 6.23
C ILE A 139 -4.35 1.51 6.24
N MET A 140 -4.98 1.66 5.08
CA MET A 140 -6.44 1.62 4.96
C MET A 140 -7.01 0.25 5.36
N PRO A 141 -8.05 0.20 6.21
CA PRO A 141 -8.69 -1.05 6.60
C PRO A 141 -9.20 -1.84 5.39
N GLY A 142 -9.00 -3.17 5.41
CA GLY A 142 -9.48 -4.08 4.36
C GLY A 142 -8.59 -4.18 3.12
N VAL A 143 -7.51 -3.39 3.02
CA VAL A 143 -6.65 -3.40 1.83
C VAL A 143 -5.94 -4.74 1.62
N ASP A 144 -5.49 -5.39 2.69
CA ASP A 144 -4.85 -6.71 2.65
C ASP A 144 -5.83 -7.82 2.25
N GLN A 145 -7.06 -7.75 2.74
CA GLN A 145 -8.11 -8.69 2.41
C GLN A 145 -8.51 -8.57 0.93
N LEU A 146 -8.69 -7.33 0.43
CA LEU A 146 -8.96 -7.08 -0.98
C LEU A 146 -7.80 -7.54 -1.87
N ALA A 147 -6.56 -7.25 -1.48
CA ALA A 147 -5.38 -7.73 -2.19
C ALA A 147 -5.34 -9.26 -2.27
N HIS A 148 -5.63 -9.96 -1.16
CA HIS A 148 -5.73 -11.41 -1.13
C HIS A 148 -6.81 -11.93 -2.09
N GLN A 149 -7.99 -11.32 -2.10
CA GLN A 149 -9.09 -11.71 -2.99
C GLN A 149 -8.73 -11.55 -4.48
N VAL A 150 -8.11 -10.41 -4.83
CA VAL A 150 -7.81 -10.10 -6.25
C VAL A 150 -6.61 -10.88 -6.75
N LEU A 151 -5.52 -10.97 -5.97
CA LEU A 151 -4.28 -11.63 -6.37
C LEU A 151 -4.35 -13.16 -6.23
N ASN A 152 -5.32 -13.67 -5.46
CA ASN A 152 -5.44 -15.10 -5.13
C ASN A 152 -4.13 -15.69 -4.57
N MET A 153 -3.42 -14.91 -3.75
CA MET A 153 -2.16 -15.25 -3.11
C MET A 153 -2.24 -14.85 -1.63
N PRO A 154 -1.46 -15.49 -0.74
CA PRO A 154 -1.31 -14.97 0.63
C PRO A 154 -0.79 -13.53 0.62
N VAL A 155 -1.44 -12.65 1.40
CA VAL A 155 -1.05 -11.23 1.51
C VAL A 155 -0.89 -10.86 2.98
N ARG A 156 0.14 -10.09 3.29
CA ARG A 156 0.29 -9.40 4.57
C ARG A 156 0.71 -7.95 4.40
N VAL A 157 0.39 -7.13 5.38
CA VAL A 157 0.93 -5.76 5.46
C VAL A 157 2.34 -5.80 6.04
N GLY A 158 3.29 -5.17 5.37
CA GLY A 158 4.69 -5.04 5.79
C GLY A 158 4.90 -3.80 6.64
N PHE A 159 5.35 -4.00 7.87
CA PHE A 159 5.75 -2.94 8.79
C PHE A 159 7.28 -2.91 8.89
N PRO A 160 7.90 -1.72 9.10
CA PRO A 160 9.33 -1.65 9.35
C PRO A 160 9.72 -2.44 10.60
N GLU A 161 10.69 -3.35 10.45
CA GLU A 161 11.20 -4.21 11.53
C GLU A 161 12.63 -3.84 11.92
N HIS A 162 13.07 -4.39 13.07
CA HIS A 162 14.42 -4.19 13.63
C HIS A 162 14.77 -2.73 13.90
N ILE A 163 13.81 -1.97 14.43
CA ILE A 163 13.97 -0.59 14.82
C ILE A 163 14.11 -0.52 16.35
N SER A 164 15.10 0.22 16.82
CA SER A 164 15.28 0.59 18.23
C SER A 164 15.00 2.07 18.44
N GLY A 165 14.57 2.46 19.63
CA GLY A 165 14.27 3.86 19.96
C GLY A 165 12.80 4.21 19.76
N LEU A 166 12.48 5.19 18.93
CA LEU A 166 11.12 5.72 18.70
C LEU A 166 10.21 4.77 17.91
N LYS A 167 10.20 3.49 18.29
CA LYS A 167 9.49 2.41 17.56
C LYS A 167 8.02 2.74 17.33
N GLU A 168 7.32 3.28 18.32
CA GLU A 168 5.89 3.61 18.22
C GLU A 168 5.58 4.67 17.16
N LEU A 169 6.50 5.61 16.92
CA LEU A 169 6.30 6.68 15.93
C LEU A 169 6.53 6.24 14.49
N ILE A 170 7.39 5.25 14.27
CA ILE A 170 7.81 4.83 12.93
C ILE A 170 7.32 3.42 12.57
N TYR A 171 6.57 2.75 13.45
CA TYR A 171 5.96 1.45 13.18
C TYR A 171 4.67 1.61 12.37
N SER A 172 4.86 2.00 11.12
CA SER A 172 3.76 2.14 10.15
C SER A 172 4.27 1.84 8.74
N PRO A 173 3.46 1.22 7.88
CA PRO A 173 3.82 0.93 6.49
C PRO A 173 4.32 2.17 5.72
N LYS A 174 3.79 3.36 6.01
CA LYS A 174 4.21 4.62 5.36
C LYS A 174 5.69 4.98 5.54
N TYR A 175 6.36 4.41 6.54
CA TYR A 175 7.77 4.66 6.81
C TYR A 175 8.71 3.56 6.30
N ALA A 176 8.19 2.54 5.63
CA ALA A 176 8.95 1.38 5.16
C ALA A 176 10.18 1.79 4.34
N THR A 177 9.99 2.63 3.34
CA THR A 177 11.05 3.12 2.45
C THR A 177 12.06 3.98 3.21
N SER A 178 11.62 4.92 4.05
CA SER A 178 12.51 5.80 4.84
C SER A 178 13.39 4.99 5.80
N VAL A 179 12.79 4.03 6.52
CA VAL A 179 13.53 3.12 7.40
C VAL A 179 14.51 2.26 6.62
N GLY A 180 14.09 1.76 5.45
CA GLY A 180 14.95 0.97 4.56
C GLY A 180 16.18 1.74 4.11
N LEU A 181 16.02 3.00 3.71
CA LEU A 181 17.12 3.88 3.30
C LEU A 181 18.12 4.16 4.45
N VAL A 182 17.62 4.44 5.65
CA VAL A 182 18.48 4.66 6.82
C VAL A 182 19.28 3.39 7.15
N ARG A 183 18.63 2.22 7.16
CA ARG A 183 19.31 0.94 7.40
C ARG A 183 20.39 0.67 6.35
N TYR A 184 20.06 0.88 5.07
CA TYR A 184 21.02 0.72 3.97
C TYR A 184 22.24 1.63 4.13
N GLY A 185 22.02 2.90 4.50
CA GLY A 185 23.10 3.86 4.73
C GLY A 185 24.03 3.45 5.88
N ILE A 186 23.49 2.93 6.98
CA ILE A 186 24.26 2.43 8.12
C ILE A 186 25.12 1.23 7.69
N THR A 187 24.52 0.24 7.04
CA THR A 187 25.21 -1.00 6.63
C THR A 187 26.30 -0.70 5.59
N SER A 188 26.02 0.18 4.63
CA SER A 188 27.00 0.57 3.58
C SER A 188 28.20 1.35 4.14
N ASN A 189 28.01 2.15 5.18
CA ASN A 189 29.09 2.88 5.85
C ASN A 189 29.95 1.97 6.75
N GLN A 190 29.38 0.95 7.37
CA GLN A 190 30.17 -0.03 8.13
C GLN A 190 31.13 -0.83 7.24
N GLY A 191 30.73 -1.12 6.00
CA GLY A 191 31.63 -1.74 5.02
C GLY A 191 32.81 -0.86 4.60
N LYS A 192 32.66 0.46 4.60
CA LYS A 192 33.75 1.41 4.25
C LYS A 192 34.73 1.67 5.38
N LEU A 193 34.34 1.53 6.63
CA LEU A 193 35.19 1.72 7.80
C LEU A 193 36.20 0.57 8.01
N ASN A 194 36.00 -0.58 7.40
CA ASN A 194 36.91 -1.73 7.50
C ASN A 194 38.03 -1.73 6.47
N PHE A 195 38.16 -0.70 5.61
CA PHE A 195 39.21 -0.58 4.61
C PHE A 195 40.30 0.46 4.93
N VAL A 196 40.33 0.99 6.17
CA VAL A 196 41.41 1.87 6.65
C VAL A 196 42.04 1.22 7.88
N GLY A 197 42.95 0.29 7.65
CA GLY A 197 43.79 -0.40 8.61
C GLY A 197 45.01 -0.94 7.92
#